data_6e5f7318aa9b8de7ff93f24071adcd68
#
_entry.id   6e5f7318aa9b8de7ff93f24071adcd68
#
_cell.length_a   1.000
_cell.length_b   1.000
_cell.length_c   1.000
_cell.angle_alpha   90.00
_cell.angle_beta   90.00
_cell.angle_gamma   90.00
#
_symmetry.space_group_name_H-M   'P 1'
#
loop_
_entity.id
_entity.type
_entity.pdbx_description
1 polymer ?
#
loop_
_entity_poly.entity_id
_entity_poly.type
_entity_poly.pdbx_seq_one_letter_code
_entity_poly.pdbx_strand_id
1 'polypeptide(L)'
;MNRIRIPGFILVILLAVIPLVGLLPQGLAETHDGIDHVARVANFYKGLSEGVIFPRWGENLNWGYGHPILMFLYPLSSYVSSFFHFLGASYVDSIKLVFGFGYIASGVTMYIWARKQFNEHFAIASSLLYMYAPYRFVDLYVRGAIGEHMAFIFPPLILYFIFNNFERRVGLKTTSFIGVSISFALLLLAHNAISLMFMPIIACYSLVRAYSRKEYKSL
;
A
#
# COMPACT_ATOMS: atom_id res chain seq x y z
N MET A 1 30.25 27.02 -2.67
CA MET A 1 28.99 26.75 -2.00
C MET A 1 28.62 25.29 -2.23
N ASN A 2 28.86 24.40 -1.28
CA ASN A 2 28.37 23.01 -1.36
C ASN A 2 26.85 23.05 -1.29
N ARG A 3 26.17 22.86 -2.42
CA ARG A 3 24.71 22.67 -2.42
C ARG A 3 24.42 21.34 -1.72
N ILE A 4 23.77 21.39 -0.58
CA ILE A 4 23.20 20.20 0.10
C ILE A 4 22.23 19.58 -0.90
N ARG A 5 22.62 18.46 -1.54
CA ARG A 5 21.71 17.69 -2.39
C ARG A 5 20.86 16.80 -1.49
N ILE A 6 19.58 17.14 -1.37
CA ILE A 6 18.60 16.26 -0.71
C ILE A 6 18.44 15.01 -1.60
N PRO A 7 18.65 13.79 -1.09
CA PRO A 7 18.40 12.57 -1.84
C PRO A 7 16.95 12.51 -2.32
N GLY A 8 16.72 12.07 -3.58
CA GLY A 8 15.39 12.12 -4.19
C GLY A 8 14.31 11.39 -3.41
N PHE A 9 14.64 10.27 -2.71
CA PHE A 9 13.66 9.57 -1.88
C PHE A 9 13.22 10.40 -0.66
N ILE A 10 14.10 11.21 -0.06
CA ILE A 10 13.75 12.11 1.04
C ILE A 10 12.80 13.19 0.52
N LEU A 11 13.07 13.73 -0.66
CA LEU A 11 12.18 14.72 -1.28
C LEU A 11 10.78 14.13 -1.53
N VAL A 12 10.69 12.89 -2.00
CA VAL A 12 9.41 12.19 -2.18
C VAL A 12 8.66 12.06 -0.86
N ILE A 13 9.34 11.68 0.23
CA ILE A 13 8.74 11.59 1.57
C ILE A 13 8.24 12.96 2.06
N LEU A 14 9.06 14.01 1.93
CA LEU A 14 8.68 15.36 2.35
C LEU A 14 7.45 15.86 1.58
N LEU A 15 7.41 15.64 0.27
CA LEU A 15 6.26 16.01 -0.55
C LEU A 15 5.02 15.15 -0.25
N ALA A 16 5.20 13.88 0.15
CA ALA A 16 4.09 13.02 0.56
C ALA A 16 3.39 13.50 1.84
N VAL A 17 4.08 14.25 2.71
CA VAL A 17 3.48 14.79 3.94
C VAL A 17 2.48 15.90 3.65
N ILE A 18 2.65 16.65 2.57
CA ILE A 18 1.77 17.82 2.27
C ILE A 18 0.29 17.42 2.19
N PRO A 19 -0.12 16.42 1.39
CA PRO A 19 -1.52 15.99 1.37
C PRO A 19 -2.01 15.43 2.70
N LEU A 20 -1.12 14.94 3.56
CA LEU A 20 -1.50 14.32 4.84
C LEU A 20 -1.82 15.34 5.95
N VAL A 21 -1.55 16.62 5.72
CA VAL A 21 -1.85 17.70 6.70
C VAL A 21 -3.34 17.70 7.07
N GLY A 22 -4.24 17.35 6.14
CA GLY A 22 -5.66 17.23 6.39
C GLY A 22 -6.06 16.12 7.37
N LEU A 23 -5.15 15.19 7.71
CA LEU A 23 -5.38 14.15 8.71
C LEU A 23 -5.01 14.59 10.14
N LEU A 24 -4.32 15.74 10.31
CA LEU A 24 -3.84 16.22 11.62
C LEU A 24 -4.94 16.70 12.58
N PRO A 25 -6.07 17.31 12.14
CA PRO A 25 -7.13 17.74 13.05
C PRO A 25 -7.63 16.59 13.93
N GLN A 26 -8.09 16.92 15.14
CA GLN A 26 -8.68 15.94 16.07
C GLN A 26 -9.92 15.27 15.46
N GLY A 27 -10.12 14.01 15.79
CA GLY A 27 -11.21 13.22 15.25
C GLY A 27 -10.87 12.60 13.87
N LEU A 28 -11.82 11.96 13.27
CA LEU A 28 -11.73 11.42 11.92
C LEU A 28 -12.46 12.35 10.95
N ALA A 29 -11.85 12.59 9.78
CA ALA A 29 -12.55 13.32 8.72
C ALA A 29 -13.83 12.55 8.31
N GLU A 30 -14.92 13.28 8.07
CA GLU A 30 -16.15 12.68 7.54
C GLU A 30 -15.87 12.15 6.13
N THR A 31 -15.88 10.84 6.01
CA THR A 31 -15.73 10.10 4.76
C THR A 31 -16.76 9.00 4.71
N HIS A 32 -16.97 8.41 3.52
CA HIS A 32 -18.00 7.37 3.36
C HIS A 32 -17.77 6.17 4.30
N ASP A 33 -16.51 5.70 4.45
CA ASP A 33 -16.19 4.47 5.17
C ASP A 33 -15.45 4.70 6.50
N GLY A 34 -15.13 5.96 6.85
CA GLY A 34 -14.24 6.27 7.97
C GLY A 34 -14.72 5.74 9.32
N ILE A 35 -15.98 6.01 9.68
CA ILE A 35 -16.57 5.56 10.97
C ILE A 35 -16.64 4.04 11.00
N ASP A 36 -16.99 3.42 9.89
CA ASP A 36 -17.06 1.96 9.77
C ASP A 36 -15.70 1.31 10.01
N HIS A 37 -14.63 1.93 9.53
CA HIS A 37 -13.28 1.41 9.77
C HIS A 37 -12.91 1.45 11.25
N VAL A 38 -13.32 2.48 12.01
CA VAL A 38 -13.10 2.54 13.47
C VAL A 38 -13.77 1.36 14.15
N ALA A 39 -15.05 1.13 13.85
CA ALA A 39 -15.81 0.04 14.43
C ALA A 39 -15.24 -1.35 14.05
N ARG A 40 -14.85 -1.51 12.78
CA ARG A 40 -14.25 -2.77 12.27
C ARG A 40 -12.90 -3.05 12.92
N VAL A 41 -12.00 -2.05 13.01
CA VAL A 41 -10.68 -2.20 13.63
C VAL A 41 -10.81 -2.50 15.13
N ALA A 42 -11.73 -1.84 15.85
CA ALA A 42 -11.96 -2.12 17.26
C ALA A 42 -12.39 -3.58 17.51
N ASN A 43 -13.31 -4.12 16.68
CA ASN A 43 -13.72 -5.52 16.76
C ASN A 43 -12.60 -6.48 16.32
N PHE A 44 -11.83 -6.11 15.30
CA PHE A 44 -10.69 -6.90 14.84
C PHE A 44 -9.61 -7.01 15.91
N TYR A 45 -9.26 -5.89 16.55
CA TYR A 45 -8.27 -5.84 17.63
C TYR A 45 -8.76 -6.62 18.87
N LYS A 46 -10.06 -6.53 19.22
CA LYS A 46 -10.65 -7.33 20.28
C LYS A 46 -10.41 -8.82 20.02
N GLY A 47 -10.74 -9.31 18.83
CA GLY A 47 -10.50 -10.71 18.47
C GLY A 47 -9.02 -11.09 18.57
N LEU A 48 -8.09 -10.22 18.13
CA LEU A 48 -6.65 -10.46 18.30
C LEU A 48 -6.25 -10.56 19.77
N SER A 49 -6.76 -9.68 20.64
CA SER A 49 -6.46 -9.68 22.07
C SER A 49 -6.99 -10.93 22.79
N GLU A 50 -8.03 -11.57 22.24
CA GLU A 50 -8.60 -12.83 22.70
C GLU A 50 -7.89 -14.07 22.11
N GLY A 51 -6.81 -13.87 21.33
CA GLY A 51 -6.01 -14.94 20.74
C GLY A 51 -6.49 -15.45 19.38
N VAL A 52 -7.50 -14.81 18.77
CA VAL A 52 -7.99 -15.17 17.44
C VAL A 52 -7.09 -14.51 16.39
N ILE A 53 -6.20 -15.29 15.78
CA ILE A 53 -5.23 -14.78 14.78
C ILE A 53 -5.94 -14.18 13.56
N PHE A 54 -7.06 -14.76 13.12
CA PHE A 54 -7.86 -14.30 11.98
C PHE A 54 -9.29 -13.95 12.42
N PRO A 55 -9.52 -12.77 13.03
CA PRO A 55 -10.87 -12.36 13.43
C PRO A 55 -11.79 -12.29 12.20
N ARG A 56 -12.90 -13.00 12.24
CA ARG A 56 -13.88 -13.09 11.15
C ARG A 56 -15.25 -12.55 11.54
N TRP A 57 -15.50 -12.38 12.81
CA TRP A 57 -16.76 -11.97 13.39
C TRP A 57 -16.59 -10.69 14.20
N GLY A 58 -17.36 -9.66 13.88
CA GLY A 58 -17.40 -8.41 14.64
C GLY A 58 -18.49 -8.49 15.71
N GLU A 59 -18.16 -8.90 16.89
CA GLU A 59 -19.08 -9.23 17.99
C GLU A 59 -19.96 -8.04 18.39
N ASN A 60 -19.35 -6.84 18.48
CA ASN A 60 -20.04 -5.62 18.92
C ASN A 60 -20.70 -4.84 17.77
N LEU A 61 -20.61 -5.35 16.53
CA LEU A 61 -21.27 -4.74 15.38
C LEU A 61 -22.76 -5.09 15.37
N ASN A 62 -23.54 -4.35 14.56
CA ASN A 62 -24.98 -4.61 14.38
C ASN A 62 -25.73 -4.63 15.71
N TRP A 63 -25.58 -3.54 16.50
CA TRP A 63 -26.23 -3.37 17.82
C TRP A 63 -25.93 -4.51 18.82
N GLY A 64 -24.76 -5.15 18.72
CA GLY A 64 -24.38 -6.25 19.60
C GLY A 64 -24.84 -7.63 19.12
N TYR A 65 -25.57 -7.73 18.02
CA TYR A 65 -25.92 -9.02 17.42
C TYR A 65 -24.76 -9.67 16.68
N GLY A 66 -23.69 -8.90 16.42
CA GLY A 66 -22.54 -9.34 15.66
C GLY A 66 -22.73 -9.24 14.15
N HIS A 67 -21.60 -9.24 13.43
CA HIS A 67 -21.60 -9.16 11.98
C HIS A 67 -20.41 -9.89 11.37
N PRO A 68 -20.59 -10.70 10.30
CA PRO A 68 -19.50 -11.44 9.64
C PRO A 68 -18.65 -10.59 8.70
N ILE A 69 -18.72 -9.24 8.77
CA ILE A 69 -18.06 -8.34 7.82
C ILE A 69 -16.55 -8.59 7.73
N LEU A 70 -15.91 -8.94 8.84
CA LEU A 70 -14.47 -9.20 8.90
C LEU A 70 -14.05 -10.42 8.07
N MET A 71 -14.99 -11.33 7.75
CA MET A 71 -14.73 -12.48 6.87
C MET A 71 -14.58 -12.06 5.40
N PHE A 72 -15.26 -11.00 5.00
CA PHE A 72 -15.34 -10.54 3.59
C PHE A 72 -14.36 -9.39 3.29
N LEU A 73 -13.80 -8.76 4.33
CA LEU A 73 -12.87 -7.66 4.17
C LEU A 73 -11.42 -8.18 4.14
N TYR A 74 -10.62 -7.46 3.39
CA TYR A 74 -9.19 -7.64 3.34
C TYR A 74 -8.55 -7.20 4.67
N PRO A 75 -7.77 -8.07 5.35
CA PRO A 75 -7.40 -7.85 6.74
C PRO A 75 -6.16 -6.98 6.95
N LEU A 76 -5.35 -6.68 5.91
CA LEU A 76 -4.05 -6.04 6.08
C LEU A 76 -4.14 -4.69 6.79
N SER A 77 -5.06 -3.83 6.39
CA SER A 77 -5.27 -2.52 7.04
C SER A 77 -5.68 -2.67 8.50
N SER A 78 -6.50 -3.69 8.82
CA SER A 78 -6.91 -3.98 10.20
C SER A 78 -5.74 -4.46 11.06
N TYR A 79 -4.86 -5.31 10.54
CA TYR A 79 -3.62 -5.71 11.25
C TYR A 79 -2.70 -4.53 11.50
N VAL A 80 -2.48 -3.68 10.49
CA VAL A 80 -1.59 -2.50 10.65
C VAL A 80 -2.21 -1.49 11.61
N SER A 81 -3.52 -1.25 11.54
CA SER A 81 -4.22 -0.40 12.53
C SER A 81 -4.13 -0.98 13.94
N SER A 82 -4.33 -2.28 14.09
CA SER A 82 -4.22 -2.98 15.37
C SER A 82 -2.81 -2.88 15.95
N PHE A 83 -1.78 -2.93 15.11
CA PHE A 83 -0.40 -2.72 15.53
C PHE A 83 -0.17 -1.32 16.09
N PHE A 84 -0.66 -0.27 15.42
CA PHE A 84 -0.56 1.10 15.94
C PHE A 84 -1.36 1.29 17.22
N HIS A 85 -2.53 0.66 17.34
CA HIS A 85 -3.32 0.68 18.55
C HIS A 85 -2.60 -0.02 19.72
N PHE A 86 -1.99 -1.15 19.47
CA PHE A 86 -1.15 -1.86 20.45
C PHE A 86 0.01 -0.99 20.97
N LEU A 87 0.56 -0.10 20.13
CA LEU A 87 1.60 0.87 20.52
C LEU A 87 1.03 2.08 21.30
N GLY A 88 -0.27 2.13 21.56
CA GLY A 88 -0.91 3.17 22.37
C GLY A 88 -1.68 4.24 21.59
N ALA A 89 -1.77 4.16 20.27
CA ALA A 89 -2.60 5.07 19.50
C ALA A 89 -4.11 4.78 19.73
N SER A 90 -4.95 5.81 19.69
CA SER A 90 -6.40 5.60 19.64
C SER A 90 -6.79 4.85 18.36
N TYR A 91 -7.99 4.26 18.30
CA TYR A 91 -8.47 3.61 17.07
C TYR A 91 -8.54 4.60 15.89
N VAL A 92 -8.96 5.82 16.17
CA VAL A 92 -9.00 6.91 15.17
C VAL A 92 -7.60 7.25 14.67
N ASP A 93 -6.64 7.46 15.59
CA ASP A 93 -5.28 7.80 15.21
C ASP A 93 -4.57 6.63 14.50
N SER A 94 -4.87 5.39 14.91
CA SER A 94 -4.37 4.19 14.22
C SER A 94 -4.79 4.16 12.75
N ILE A 95 -6.03 4.51 12.43
CA ILE A 95 -6.52 4.60 11.05
C ILE A 95 -5.81 5.72 10.29
N LYS A 96 -5.66 6.91 10.91
CA LYS A 96 -4.91 8.02 10.30
C LYS A 96 -3.46 7.63 10.00
N LEU A 97 -2.82 6.93 10.94
CA LEU A 97 -1.46 6.42 10.76
C LEU A 97 -1.37 5.42 9.60
N VAL A 98 -2.37 4.56 9.42
CA VAL A 98 -2.43 3.64 8.26
C VAL A 98 -2.56 4.42 6.95
N PHE A 99 -3.41 5.44 6.89
CA PHE A 99 -3.50 6.30 5.72
C PHE A 99 -2.17 7.00 5.42
N GLY A 100 -1.55 7.60 6.43
CA GLY A 100 -0.24 8.26 6.29
C GLY A 100 0.85 7.30 5.83
N PHE A 101 0.94 6.13 6.45
CA PHE A 101 1.87 5.08 6.08
C PHE A 101 1.65 4.61 4.63
N GLY A 102 0.40 4.29 4.27
CA GLY A 102 0.05 3.82 2.92
C GLY A 102 0.39 4.86 1.84
N TYR A 103 0.14 6.14 2.14
CA TYR A 103 0.44 7.22 1.21
C TYR A 103 1.94 7.37 0.96
N ILE A 104 2.72 7.52 2.03
CA ILE A 104 4.17 7.69 1.96
C ILE A 104 4.82 6.45 1.32
N ALA A 105 4.47 5.25 1.79
CA ALA A 105 5.04 4.00 1.31
C ALA A 105 4.76 3.79 -0.19
N SER A 106 3.56 4.15 -0.68
CA SER A 106 3.21 4.04 -2.10
C SER A 106 4.07 4.96 -2.98
N GLY A 107 4.36 6.17 -2.53
CA GLY A 107 5.28 7.08 -3.22
C GLY A 107 6.71 6.57 -3.24
N VAL A 108 7.18 6.04 -2.11
CA VAL A 108 8.54 5.48 -1.99
C VAL A 108 8.70 4.24 -2.87
N THR A 109 7.74 3.32 -2.89
CA THR A 109 7.81 2.13 -3.75
C THR A 109 7.80 2.49 -5.24
N MET A 110 6.99 3.49 -5.62
CA MET A 110 6.99 4.02 -6.98
C MET A 110 8.33 4.66 -7.35
N TYR A 111 8.94 5.44 -6.45
CA TYR A 111 10.27 6.00 -6.65
C TYR A 111 11.32 4.90 -6.84
N ILE A 112 11.33 3.89 -5.98
CA ILE A 112 12.30 2.80 -6.04
C ILE A 112 12.20 2.05 -7.37
N TRP A 113 10.99 1.75 -7.84
CA TRP A 113 10.78 1.10 -9.14
C TRP A 113 11.18 1.99 -10.31
N ALA A 114 10.71 3.25 -10.35
CA ALA A 114 11.01 4.18 -11.42
C ALA A 114 12.51 4.50 -11.50
N ARG A 115 13.20 4.58 -10.36
CA ARG A 115 14.64 4.85 -10.28
C ARG A 115 15.51 3.74 -10.91
N LYS A 116 14.93 2.54 -11.09
CA LYS A 116 15.60 1.44 -11.81
C LYS A 116 15.59 1.64 -13.33
N GLN A 117 14.64 2.36 -13.85
CA GLN A 117 14.42 2.51 -15.29
C GLN A 117 14.77 3.91 -15.79
N PHE A 118 14.70 4.91 -14.91
CA PHE A 118 14.86 6.31 -15.27
C PHE A 118 15.88 7.01 -14.35
N ASN A 119 16.27 8.21 -14.73
CA ASN A 119 17.08 9.08 -13.88
C ASN A 119 16.27 9.57 -12.66
N GLU A 120 16.96 10.23 -11.72
CA GLU A 120 16.36 10.66 -10.44
C GLU A 120 15.19 11.64 -10.63
N HIS A 121 15.29 12.59 -11.57
CA HIS A 121 14.23 13.58 -11.80
C HIS A 121 12.94 12.92 -12.29
N PHE A 122 13.05 11.99 -13.25
CA PHE A 122 11.89 11.24 -13.73
C PHE A 122 11.33 10.29 -12.66
N ALA A 123 12.16 9.71 -11.80
CA ALA A 123 11.67 8.88 -10.71
C ALA A 123 10.89 9.70 -9.68
N ILE A 124 11.36 10.90 -9.34
CA ILE A 124 10.61 11.83 -8.48
C ILE A 124 9.29 12.22 -9.15
N ALA A 125 9.32 12.63 -10.42
CA ALA A 125 8.10 13.01 -11.15
C ALA A 125 7.08 11.87 -11.20
N SER A 126 7.51 10.62 -11.46
CA SER A 126 6.65 9.45 -11.47
C SER A 126 6.00 9.21 -10.11
N SER A 127 6.76 9.37 -9.01
CA SER A 127 6.24 9.23 -7.66
C SER A 127 5.21 10.30 -7.33
N LEU A 128 5.48 11.55 -7.72
CA LEU A 128 4.53 12.65 -7.51
C LEU A 128 3.25 12.42 -8.31
N LEU A 129 3.32 12.07 -9.59
CA LEU A 129 2.13 11.75 -10.38
C LEU A 129 1.32 10.60 -9.77
N TYR A 130 1.99 9.59 -9.22
CA TYR A 130 1.34 8.46 -8.57
C TYR A 130 0.64 8.85 -7.27
N MET A 131 1.29 9.68 -6.43
CA MET A 131 0.71 10.14 -5.17
C MET A 131 -0.36 11.22 -5.38
N TYR A 132 -0.12 12.17 -6.27
CA TYR A 132 -0.98 13.34 -6.49
C TYR A 132 -2.04 13.11 -7.57
N ALA A 133 -2.24 11.89 -8.04
CA ALA A 133 -3.36 11.55 -8.91
C ALA A 133 -4.69 11.94 -8.23
N PRO A 134 -5.64 12.58 -8.93
CA PRO A 134 -6.91 13.04 -8.34
C PRO A 134 -7.64 11.94 -7.57
N TYR A 135 -7.61 10.72 -8.09
CA TYR A 135 -8.22 9.56 -7.43
C TYR A 135 -7.68 9.31 -6.01
N ARG A 136 -6.40 9.57 -5.75
CA ARG A 136 -5.79 9.39 -4.42
C ARG A 136 -6.39 10.33 -3.38
N PHE A 137 -6.75 11.53 -3.77
CA PHE A 137 -7.43 12.50 -2.89
C PHE A 137 -8.88 12.11 -2.65
N VAL A 138 -9.59 11.64 -3.67
CA VAL A 138 -10.95 11.09 -3.52
C VAL A 138 -10.94 9.88 -2.60
N ASP A 139 -9.99 8.98 -2.78
CA ASP A 139 -9.80 7.76 -1.98
C ASP A 139 -9.53 8.09 -0.50
N LEU A 140 -8.68 9.11 -0.24
CA LEU A 140 -8.28 9.51 1.11
C LEU A 140 -9.35 10.35 1.82
N TYR A 141 -9.91 11.37 1.14
CA TYR A 141 -10.70 12.44 1.78
C TYR A 141 -12.20 12.36 1.53
N VAL A 142 -12.64 11.60 0.55
CA VAL A 142 -14.07 11.45 0.23
C VAL A 142 -14.55 10.06 0.60
N ARG A 143 -13.86 9.04 0.10
CA ARG A 143 -14.23 7.64 0.35
C ARG A 143 -13.74 7.11 1.69
N GLY A 144 -12.52 7.47 2.08
CA GLY A 144 -11.87 6.88 3.24
C GLY A 144 -11.56 5.40 3.05
N ALA A 145 -11.24 4.96 1.81
CA ALA A 145 -11.10 3.55 1.47
C ALA A 145 -9.71 3.02 1.86
N ILE A 146 -9.53 2.72 3.14
CA ILE A 146 -8.24 2.36 3.77
C ILE A 146 -7.54 1.17 3.10
N GLY A 147 -8.30 0.18 2.62
CA GLY A 147 -7.74 -0.99 1.96
C GLY A 147 -7.18 -0.69 0.58
N GLU A 148 -7.91 0.10 -0.24
CA GLU A 148 -7.42 0.56 -1.54
C GLU A 148 -6.15 1.39 -1.36
N HIS A 149 -6.18 2.29 -0.37
CA HIS A 149 -5.07 3.18 -0.06
C HIS A 149 -3.79 2.41 0.27
N MET A 150 -3.90 1.37 1.09
CA MET A 150 -2.80 0.45 1.40
C MET A 150 -2.37 -0.38 0.17
N ALA A 151 -3.30 -0.79 -0.67
CA ALA A 151 -3.02 -1.61 -1.84
C ALA A 151 -2.07 -0.92 -2.83
N PHE A 152 -2.11 0.41 -2.93
CA PHE A 152 -1.23 1.18 -3.82
C PHE A 152 0.27 1.07 -3.50
N ILE A 153 0.67 0.53 -2.35
CA ILE A 153 2.07 0.25 -2.03
C ILE A 153 2.65 -0.84 -2.93
N PHE A 154 1.84 -1.85 -3.26
CA PHE A 154 2.36 -3.12 -3.77
C PHE A 154 2.57 -3.20 -5.27
N PRO A 155 1.75 -2.62 -6.17
CA PRO A 155 1.98 -2.70 -7.60
C PRO A 155 3.37 -2.22 -8.04
N PRO A 156 3.87 -1.03 -7.63
CA PRO A 156 5.23 -0.62 -7.97
C PRO A 156 6.29 -1.55 -7.38
N LEU A 157 6.05 -2.10 -6.18
CA LEU A 157 6.97 -3.01 -5.52
C LEU A 157 7.06 -4.36 -6.27
N ILE A 158 5.94 -4.89 -6.74
CA ILE A 158 5.90 -6.09 -7.59
C ILE A 158 6.68 -5.84 -8.88
N LEU A 159 6.43 -4.71 -9.55
CA LEU A 159 7.13 -4.35 -10.79
C LEU A 159 8.64 -4.18 -10.56
N TYR A 160 9.06 -3.65 -9.41
CA TYR A 160 10.46 -3.57 -9.01
C TYR A 160 11.12 -4.95 -8.91
N PHE A 161 10.48 -5.91 -8.24
CA PHE A 161 11.04 -7.25 -8.10
C PHE A 161 11.03 -8.02 -9.42
N ILE A 162 10.00 -7.86 -10.26
CA ILE A 162 9.97 -8.41 -11.61
C ILE A 162 11.13 -7.84 -12.43
N PHE A 163 11.33 -6.52 -12.42
CA PHE A 163 12.44 -5.87 -13.11
C PHE A 163 13.78 -6.47 -12.69
N ASN A 164 14.06 -6.54 -11.38
CA ASN A 164 15.31 -7.08 -10.86
C ASN A 164 15.54 -8.56 -11.22
N ASN A 165 14.45 -9.34 -11.38
CA ASN A 165 14.56 -10.72 -11.79
C ASN A 165 15.01 -10.86 -13.25
N PHE A 166 14.55 -9.97 -14.12
CA PHE A 166 14.86 -10.00 -15.55
C PHE A 166 16.15 -9.26 -15.92
N GLU A 167 16.70 -8.39 -15.08
CA GLU A 167 17.89 -7.60 -15.41
C GLU A 167 19.21 -8.40 -15.35
N ARG A 168 19.26 -9.52 -14.64
CA ARG A 168 20.48 -10.33 -14.51
C ARG A 168 20.56 -11.45 -15.54
N ARG A 169 21.80 -11.62 -16.08
CA ARG A 169 22.13 -12.59 -17.14
C ARG A 169 22.06 -14.05 -16.71
N VAL A 170 22.02 -14.38 -15.42
CA VAL A 170 22.08 -15.79 -14.92
C VAL A 170 21.04 -16.02 -13.82
N GLY A 171 20.10 -16.95 -14.10
CA GLY A 171 19.18 -17.56 -13.14
C GLY A 171 18.10 -16.65 -12.53
N LEU A 172 17.01 -17.25 -12.06
CA LEU A 172 16.01 -16.60 -11.21
C LEU A 172 16.62 -16.27 -9.86
N LYS A 173 16.54 -15.01 -9.42
CA LYS A 173 16.91 -14.67 -8.06
C LYS A 173 15.83 -15.11 -7.09
N THR A 174 16.16 -16.01 -6.20
CA THR A 174 15.27 -16.42 -5.10
C THR A 174 14.70 -15.21 -4.36
N THR A 175 15.54 -14.20 -4.06
CA THR A 175 15.08 -12.95 -3.41
C THR A 175 14.07 -12.16 -4.21
N SER A 176 14.20 -12.09 -5.54
CA SER A 176 13.22 -11.41 -6.40
C SER A 176 11.92 -12.19 -6.50
N PHE A 177 11.99 -13.52 -6.59
CA PHE A 177 10.83 -14.38 -6.60
C PHE A 177 10.04 -14.27 -5.28
N ILE A 178 10.73 -14.38 -4.14
CA ILE A 178 10.12 -14.17 -2.82
C ILE A 178 9.51 -12.77 -2.71
N GLY A 179 10.22 -11.73 -3.19
CA GLY A 179 9.74 -10.36 -3.19
C GLY A 179 8.44 -10.19 -3.98
N VAL A 180 8.34 -10.76 -5.18
CA VAL A 180 7.10 -10.76 -5.98
C VAL A 180 5.99 -11.47 -5.21
N SER A 181 6.27 -12.68 -4.69
CA SER A 181 5.27 -13.51 -4.01
C SER A 181 4.71 -12.83 -2.76
N ILE A 182 5.58 -12.28 -1.91
CA ILE A 182 5.17 -11.57 -0.69
C ILE A 182 4.40 -10.30 -1.06
N SER A 183 4.91 -9.49 -1.99
CA SER A 183 4.24 -8.25 -2.39
C SER A 183 2.87 -8.50 -3.00
N PHE A 184 2.72 -9.59 -3.77
CA PHE A 184 1.44 -9.97 -4.35
C PHE A 184 0.46 -10.50 -3.29
N ALA A 185 0.94 -11.31 -2.34
CA ALA A 185 0.14 -11.77 -1.21
C ALA A 185 -0.36 -10.57 -0.36
N LEU A 186 0.51 -9.61 -0.07
CA LEU A 186 0.14 -8.40 0.65
C LEU A 186 -0.84 -7.51 -0.14
N LEU A 187 -0.72 -7.46 -1.47
CA LEU A 187 -1.69 -6.78 -2.32
C LEU A 187 -3.09 -7.41 -2.21
N LEU A 188 -3.17 -8.74 -2.25
CA LEU A 188 -4.43 -9.47 -2.06
C LEU A 188 -5.03 -9.22 -0.68
N LEU A 189 -4.20 -9.23 0.37
CA LEU A 189 -4.61 -8.96 1.75
C LEU A 189 -4.95 -7.48 2.00
N ALA A 190 -4.46 -6.57 1.16
CA ALA A 190 -4.78 -5.15 1.22
C ALA A 190 -6.11 -4.82 0.54
N HIS A 191 -6.33 -5.31 -0.69
CA HIS A 191 -7.58 -5.08 -1.43
C HIS A 191 -7.69 -6.02 -2.64
N ASN A 192 -8.63 -6.95 -2.60
CA ASN A 192 -8.79 -7.98 -3.64
C ASN A 192 -9.20 -7.41 -5.01
N ALA A 193 -10.10 -6.42 -5.07
CA ALA A 193 -10.52 -5.80 -6.33
C ALA A 193 -9.37 -5.03 -7.00
N ILE A 194 -8.58 -4.27 -6.24
CA ILE A 194 -7.38 -3.59 -6.75
C ILE A 194 -6.37 -4.63 -7.26
N SER A 195 -6.21 -5.75 -6.56
CA SER A 195 -5.36 -6.85 -7.01
C SER A 195 -5.78 -7.37 -8.37
N LEU A 196 -7.07 -7.59 -8.58
CA LEU A 196 -7.62 -8.04 -9.85
C LEU A 196 -7.38 -7.03 -10.97
N MET A 197 -7.54 -5.74 -10.69
CA MET A 197 -7.31 -4.66 -11.67
C MET A 197 -5.84 -4.54 -12.08
N PHE A 198 -4.91 -4.73 -11.16
CA PHE A 198 -3.48 -4.67 -11.46
C PHE A 198 -2.90 -5.96 -12.05
N MET A 199 -3.57 -7.09 -11.91
CA MET A 199 -3.09 -8.39 -12.43
C MET A 199 -2.78 -8.37 -13.93
N PRO A 200 -3.65 -7.86 -14.83
CA PRO A 200 -3.31 -7.78 -16.25
C PRO A 200 -2.10 -6.88 -16.54
N ILE A 201 -1.96 -5.78 -15.82
CA ILE A 201 -0.82 -4.85 -15.98
C ILE A 201 0.49 -5.55 -15.56
N ILE A 202 0.48 -6.25 -14.43
CA ILE A 202 1.62 -7.03 -13.93
C ILE A 202 1.97 -8.15 -14.92
N ALA A 203 0.97 -8.86 -15.44
CA ALA A 203 1.17 -9.91 -16.42
C ALA A 203 1.77 -9.36 -17.73
N CYS A 204 1.21 -8.30 -18.29
CA CYS A 204 1.73 -7.65 -19.50
C CYS A 204 3.17 -7.17 -19.31
N TYR A 205 3.46 -6.51 -18.17
CA TYR A 205 4.82 -6.07 -17.86
C TYR A 205 5.80 -7.25 -17.80
N SER A 206 5.40 -8.35 -17.16
CA SER A 206 6.22 -9.56 -17.06
C SER A 206 6.49 -10.19 -18.42
N LEU A 207 5.48 -10.24 -19.31
CA LEU A 207 5.61 -10.77 -20.67
C LEU A 207 6.55 -9.89 -21.51
N VAL A 208 6.39 -8.57 -21.47
CA VAL A 208 7.27 -7.63 -22.19
C VAL A 208 8.72 -7.80 -21.71
N ARG A 209 8.95 -7.90 -20.41
CA ARG A 209 10.30 -8.12 -19.87
C ARG A 209 10.89 -9.48 -20.26
N ALA A 210 10.07 -10.52 -20.30
CA ALA A 210 10.49 -11.85 -20.74
C ALA A 210 10.84 -11.87 -22.24
N TYR A 211 10.03 -11.21 -23.07
CA TYR A 211 10.26 -11.10 -24.52
C TYR A 211 11.55 -10.33 -24.81
N SER A 212 11.71 -9.14 -24.23
CA SER A 212 12.92 -8.32 -24.42
C SER A 212 14.20 -9.06 -24.04
N ARG A 213 14.14 -9.99 -23.07
CA ARG A 213 15.29 -10.83 -22.70
C ARG A 213 15.65 -11.89 -23.73
N LYS A 214 14.65 -12.42 -24.47
CA LYS A 214 14.90 -13.43 -25.52
C LYS A 214 15.61 -12.83 -26.74
N GLU A 215 15.28 -11.61 -27.10
CA GLU A 215 15.93 -10.91 -28.22
C GLU A 215 17.43 -10.63 -27.97
N TYR A 216 17.81 -10.34 -26.73
CA TYR A 216 19.24 -10.18 -26.36
C TYR A 216 20.04 -11.47 -26.35
N LYS A 217 19.40 -12.67 -26.45
CA LYS A 217 20.10 -13.95 -26.54
C LYS A 217 20.30 -14.42 -27.97
N SER A 218 19.65 -13.79 -28.95
CA SER A 218 19.76 -14.10 -30.39
C SER A 218 20.71 -13.15 -31.13
N LEU A 219 21.27 -12.15 -30.45
CA LEU A 219 22.36 -11.29 -30.88
C LEU A 219 23.66 -11.66 -30.17
#